data_ed27ef1def30c939792dbe0a38752d2b
#
_entry.id   ed27ef1def30c939792dbe0a38752d2b
#
_cell.length_a   1.000
_cell.length_b   1.000
_cell.length_c   1.000
_cell.angle_alpha   90.00
_cell.angle_beta   90.00
_cell.angle_gamma   90.00
#
_symmetry.space_group_name_H-M   'P 1'
#
loop_
_entity.id
_entity.type
_entity.pdbx_description
1 polymer ?
#
loop_
_entity_poly.entity_id
_entity_poly.type
_entity_poly.pdbx_seq_one_letter_code
_entity_poly.pdbx_strand_id
1 'polypeptide(L)'
;MKTSDLERELGLSKHTIRYYEKEDFITPQRDENGYRNYSDEDLQVLKLVKFLRGLNISIDDVKAIVNGHLDFHECLRVNQIHLDNQIENMKEIKKTIDNYHDKDLPLIPALQDIEETSHHWKLGIQKTTNTVSLGRKLTKAWAKRQIIYEVLGSLFLTGTVMIWLRLVIEQ
;
A
#
# COMPACT_ATOMS: atom_id res chain seq x y z
N MET A 1 26.83 -7.81 -1.11
CA MET A 1 26.84 -7.53 0.36
C MET A 1 26.28 -8.72 1.15
N LYS A 2 26.80 -8.94 2.37
CA LYS A 2 26.23 -9.98 3.28
C LYS A 2 25.03 -9.43 4.05
N THR A 3 24.21 -10.34 4.62
CA THR A 3 23.03 -9.96 5.43
C THR A 3 23.41 -9.03 6.60
N SER A 4 24.56 -9.29 7.25
CA SER A 4 25.08 -8.45 8.35
C SER A 4 25.42 -7.01 7.93
N ASP A 5 25.80 -6.82 6.68
CA ASP A 5 26.13 -5.49 6.16
C ASP A 5 24.87 -4.70 5.91
N LEU A 6 23.83 -5.36 5.36
CA LEU A 6 22.49 -4.78 5.19
C LEU A 6 21.85 -4.42 6.53
N GLU A 7 21.97 -5.29 7.55
CA GLU A 7 21.47 -4.99 8.91
C GLU A 7 22.07 -3.69 9.44
N ARG A 8 23.36 -3.55 9.32
CA ARG A 8 24.07 -2.37 9.82
C ARG A 8 23.72 -1.11 9.02
N GLU A 9 23.62 -1.21 7.69
CA GLU A 9 23.36 -0.08 6.83
C GLU A 9 21.89 0.37 6.89
N LEU A 10 20.96 -0.57 6.92
CA LEU A 10 19.54 -0.28 6.89
C LEU A 10 18.91 -0.17 8.28
N GLY A 11 19.59 -0.66 9.33
CA GLY A 11 18.99 -0.77 10.65
C GLY A 11 17.77 -1.71 10.67
N LEU A 12 17.73 -2.68 9.75
CA LEU A 12 16.69 -3.71 9.68
C LEU A 12 17.23 -5.01 10.29
N SER A 13 16.37 -5.77 10.99
CA SER A 13 16.75 -7.08 11.48
C SER A 13 16.93 -8.09 10.32
N LYS A 14 17.76 -9.12 10.51
CA LYS A 14 17.87 -10.26 9.59
C LYS A 14 16.51 -10.86 9.25
N HIS A 15 15.62 -10.87 10.24
CA HIS A 15 14.27 -11.41 10.08
C HIS A 15 13.45 -10.57 9.11
N THR A 16 13.53 -9.26 9.24
CA THR A 16 12.84 -8.31 8.35
C THR A 16 13.39 -8.39 6.92
N ILE A 17 14.71 -8.50 6.75
CA ILE A 17 15.33 -8.66 5.43
C ILE A 17 14.87 -9.95 4.76
N ARG A 18 14.85 -11.08 5.50
CA ARG A 18 14.35 -12.37 4.99
C ARG A 18 12.84 -12.35 4.70
N TYR A 19 12.08 -11.57 5.46
CA TYR A 19 10.67 -11.36 5.18
C TYR A 19 10.49 -10.66 3.82
N TYR A 20 11.26 -9.62 3.54
CA TYR A 20 11.20 -8.93 2.24
C TYR A 20 11.70 -9.80 1.07
N GLU A 21 12.68 -10.69 1.29
CA GLU A 21 13.05 -11.72 0.33
C GLU A 21 11.88 -12.70 0.06
N LYS A 22 11.18 -13.17 1.10
CA LYS A 22 10.01 -14.02 0.97
C LYS A 22 8.83 -13.34 0.27
N GLU A 23 8.74 -12.03 0.41
CA GLU A 23 7.73 -11.20 -0.26
C GLU A 23 8.14 -10.80 -1.70
N ASP A 24 9.22 -11.39 -2.23
CA ASP A 24 9.72 -11.19 -3.59
C ASP A 24 10.13 -9.74 -3.93
N PHE A 25 10.50 -8.93 -2.94
CA PHE A 25 11.06 -7.61 -3.19
C PHE A 25 12.49 -7.66 -3.70
N ILE A 26 13.26 -8.65 -3.25
CA ILE A 26 14.67 -8.87 -3.58
C ILE A 26 14.94 -10.36 -3.78
N THR A 27 15.91 -10.65 -4.64
CA THR A 27 16.30 -12.02 -4.94
C THR A 27 17.84 -12.16 -4.85
N PRO A 28 18.38 -12.31 -3.62
CA PRO A 28 19.83 -12.36 -3.43
C PRO A 28 20.43 -13.59 -4.11
N GLN A 29 21.57 -13.40 -4.74
CA GLN A 29 22.37 -14.50 -5.25
C GLN A 29 22.98 -15.30 -4.09
N ARG A 30 23.41 -16.52 -4.35
CA ARG A 30 24.17 -17.33 -3.39
C ARG A 30 25.61 -17.44 -3.84
N ASP A 31 26.53 -17.24 -2.88
CA ASP A 31 27.94 -17.48 -3.12
C ASP A 31 28.25 -18.99 -3.18
N GLU A 32 29.51 -19.34 -3.47
CA GLU A 32 29.97 -20.73 -3.58
C GLU A 32 29.76 -21.53 -2.29
N ASN A 33 29.67 -20.88 -1.14
CA ASN A 33 29.39 -21.47 0.17
C ASN A 33 27.90 -21.51 0.52
N GLY A 34 27.01 -21.09 -0.40
CA GLY A 34 25.57 -21.07 -0.21
C GLY A 34 25.06 -19.87 0.60
N TYR A 35 25.92 -18.93 0.98
CA TYR A 35 25.50 -17.71 1.70
C TYR A 35 24.87 -16.69 0.74
N ARG A 36 23.92 -15.90 1.29
CA ARG A 36 23.24 -14.83 0.57
C ARG A 36 24.20 -13.69 0.24
N ASN A 37 24.21 -13.29 -1.02
CA ASN A 37 24.95 -12.15 -1.51
C ASN A 37 23.97 -11.18 -2.18
N TYR A 38 23.78 -10.02 -1.57
CA TYR A 38 22.86 -8.96 -2.00
C TYR A 38 23.59 -7.97 -2.91
N SER A 39 22.92 -7.57 -3.97
CA SER A 39 23.41 -6.55 -4.90
C SER A 39 23.18 -5.12 -4.36
N ASP A 40 23.73 -4.13 -5.04
CA ASP A 40 23.44 -2.72 -4.73
C ASP A 40 21.99 -2.35 -5.10
N GLU A 41 21.40 -3.02 -6.10
CA GLU A 41 20.01 -2.88 -6.46
C GLU A 41 19.10 -3.40 -5.35
N ASP A 42 19.40 -4.58 -4.78
CA ASP A 42 18.66 -5.10 -3.61
C ASP A 42 18.70 -4.10 -2.44
N LEU A 43 19.84 -3.45 -2.21
CA LEU A 43 19.99 -2.41 -1.19
C LEU A 43 19.08 -1.21 -1.46
N GLN A 44 19.01 -0.73 -2.71
CA GLN A 44 18.15 0.41 -3.08
C GLN A 44 16.67 0.07 -2.93
N VAL A 45 16.27 -1.13 -3.37
CA VAL A 45 14.89 -1.62 -3.20
C VAL A 45 14.54 -1.69 -1.71
N LEU A 46 15.41 -2.24 -0.87
CA LEU A 46 15.17 -2.31 0.58
C LEU A 46 15.11 -0.92 1.25
N LYS A 47 15.90 0.06 0.79
CA LYS A 47 15.80 1.46 1.23
C LYS A 47 14.42 2.05 0.90
N LEU A 48 13.94 1.83 -0.31
CA LEU A 48 12.60 2.28 -0.74
C LEU A 48 11.49 1.59 0.07
N VAL A 49 11.55 0.27 0.22
CA VAL A 49 10.58 -0.50 1.01
C VAL A 49 10.54 -0.01 2.46
N LYS A 50 11.71 0.18 3.09
CA LYS A 50 11.81 0.71 4.46
C LYS A 50 11.19 2.10 4.56
N PHE A 51 11.46 2.99 3.62
CA PHE A 51 10.88 4.33 3.58
C PHE A 51 9.36 4.30 3.48
N LEU A 52 8.80 3.55 2.53
CA LEU A 52 7.36 3.43 2.31
C LEU A 52 6.65 2.81 3.52
N ARG A 53 7.24 1.79 4.13
CA ARG A 53 6.75 1.18 5.36
C ARG A 53 6.78 2.14 6.54
N GLY A 54 7.77 3.02 6.60
CA GLY A 54 7.84 4.12 7.58
C GLY A 54 6.69 5.13 7.45
N LEU A 55 6.13 5.27 6.25
CA LEU A 55 4.92 6.06 5.97
C LEU A 55 3.62 5.29 6.23
N ASN A 56 3.68 4.11 6.85
CA ASN A 56 2.54 3.23 7.12
C ASN A 56 1.79 2.74 5.87
N ILE A 57 2.48 2.71 4.71
CA ILE A 57 1.93 2.14 3.47
C ILE A 57 1.91 0.62 3.58
N SER A 58 0.84 -0.03 3.11
CA SER A 58 0.67 -1.49 3.19
C SER A 58 1.73 -2.21 2.35
N ILE A 59 2.04 -3.46 2.70
CA ILE A 59 3.02 -4.25 1.95
C ILE A 59 2.57 -4.51 0.50
N ASP A 60 1.27 -4.66 0.29
CA ASP A 60 0.68 -4.87 -1.04
C ASP A 60 0.81 -3.62 -1.91
N ASP A 61 0.59 -2.42 -1.33
CA ASP A 61 0.77 -1.16 -2.04
C ASP A 61 2.25 -0.90 -2.35
N VAL A 62 3.15 -1.24 -1.41
CA VAL A 62 4.61 -1.15 -1.65
C VAL A 62 5.02 -2.07 -2.80
N LYS A 63 4.51 -3.30 -2.86
CA LYS A 63 4.75 -4.21 -4.00
C LYS A 63 4.23 -3.61 -5.30
N ALA A 64 3.03 -3.05 -5.28
CA ALA A 64 2.44 -2.42 -6.46
C ALA A 64 3.27 -1.23 -6.97
N ILE A 65 3.86 -0.43 -6.05
CA ILE A 65 4.75 0.69 -6.40
C ILE A 65 6.06 0.17 -7.01
N VAL A 66 6.73 -0.79 -6.34
CA VAL A 66 8.01 -1.35 -6.79
C VAL A 66 7.87 -2.00 -8.17
N ASN A 67 6.73 -2.65 -8.43
CA ASN A 67 6.44 -3.29 -9.72
C ASN A 67 5.85 -2.33 -10.78
N GLY A 68 5.74 -1.02 -10.49
CA GLY A 68 5.19 -0.04 -11.42
C GLY A 68 3.67 -0.14 -11.67
N HIS A 69 2.95 -0.91 -10.84
CA HIS A 69 1.49 -1.08 -10.95
C HIS A 69 0.69 -0.01 -10.21
N LEU A 70 1.32 0.77 -9.35
CA LEU A 70 0.72 1.86 -8.60
C LEU A 70 1.64 3.08 -8.67
N ASP A 71 1.07 4.23 -9.04
CA ASP A 71 1.79 5.49 -9.01
C ASP A 71 2.11 5.91 -7.56
N PHE A 72 3.34 6.33 -7.35
CA PHE A 72 3.84 6.71 -6.02
C PHE A 72 3.09 7.92 -5.45
N HIS A 73 2.82 8.94 -6.26
CA HIS A 73 2.15 10.16 -5.81
C HIS A 73 0.68 9.88 -5.49
N GLU A 74 0.01 9.05 -6.28
CA GLU A 74 -1.36 8.62 -6.01
C GLU A 74 -1.45 7.82 -4.71
N CYS A 75 -0.49 6.92 -4.46
CA CYS A 75 -0.41 6.19 -3.20
C CYS A 75 -0.24 7.13 -2.00
N LEU A 76 0.65 8.13 -2.10
CA LEU A 76 0.84 9.13 -1.05
C LEU A 76 -0.44 9.94 -0.80
N ARG A 77 -1.12 10.36 -1.85
CA ARG A 77 -2.38 11.11 -1.77
C ARG A 77 -3.46 10.32 -1.03
N VAL A 78 -3.64 9.04 -1.39
CA VAL A 78 -4.61 8.16 -0.73
C VAL A 78 -4.24 7.93 0.73
N ASN A 79 -2.95 7.73 1.03
CA ASN A 79 -2.48 7.55 2.40
C ASN A 79 -2.68 8.81 3.24
N GLN A 80 -2.46 10.00 2.66
CA GLN A 80 -2.71 11.27 3.34
C GLN A 80 -4.19 11.40 3.75
N ILE A 81 -5.11 11.16 2.82
CA ILE A 81 -6.56 11.17 3.12
C ILE A 81 -6.91 10.19 4.24
N HIS A 82 -6.28 9.00 4.24
CA HIS A 82 -6.49 8.02 5.29
C HIS A 82 -6.00 8.51 6.65
N LEU A 83 -4.83 9.14 6.70
CA LEU A 83 -4.27 9.72 7.92
C LEU A 83 -5.13 10.88 8.44
N ASP A 84 -5.62 11.76 7.57
CA ASP A 84 -6.50 12.87 7.95
C ASP A 84 -7.80 12.35 8.59
N ASN A 85 -8.38 11.30 8.02
CA ASN A 85 -9.56 10.65 8.61
C ASN A 85 -9.25 9.99 9.97
N GLN A 86 -8.07 9.39 10.14
CA GLN A 86 -7.64 8.82 11.42
C GLN A 86 -7.46 9.91 12.48
N ILE A 87 -6.84 11.03 12.12
CA ILE A 87 -6.65 12.19 13.01
C ILE A 87 -8.00 12.72 13.48
N GLU A 88 -8.98 12.88 12.58
CA GLU A 88 -10.30 13.39 12.95
C GLU A 88 -11.03 12.41 13.88
N ASN A 89 -10.99 11.11 13.59
CA ASN A 89 -11.55 10.09 14.46
C ASN A 89 -10.89 10.09 15.86
N MET A 90 -9.56 10.26 15.91
CA MET A 90 -8.84 10.36 17.20
C MET A 90 -9.23 11.61 18.00
N LYS A 91 -9.52 12.74 17.34
CA LYS A 91 -10.02 13.94 17.99
C LYS A 91 -11.40 13.71 18.61
N GLU A 92 -12.31 13.05 17.89
CA GLU A 92 -13.62 12.67 18.41
C GLU A 92 -13.53 11.75 19.61
N ILE A 93 -12.64 10.74 19.55
CA ILE A 93 -12.36 9.84 20.67
C ILE A 93 -11.86 10.64 21.89
N LYS A 94 -10.87 11.50 21.65
CA LYS A 94 -10.31 12.33 22.73
C LYS A 94 -11.39 13.21 23.36
N LYS A 95 -12.22 13.89 22.56
CA LYS A 95 -13.33 14.71 23.05
C LYS A 95 -14.31 13.88 23.89
N THR A 96 -14.60 12.66 23.49
CA THR A 96 -15.45 11.73 24.27
C THR A 96 -14.79 11.41 25.61
N ILE A 97 -13.52 11.06 25.62
CA ILE A 97 -12.78 10.80 26.87
C ILE A 97 -12.80 12.04 27.77
N ASP A 98 -12.50 13.22 27.24
CA ASP A 98 -12.46 14.48 27.98
C ASP A 98 -13.85 14.77 28.61
N ASN A 99 -14.95 14.46 27.91
CA ASN A 99 -16.31 14.64 28.46
C ASN A 99 -16.65 13.73 29.65
N TYR A 100 -15.99 12.58 29.77
CA TYR A 100 -16.21 11.62 30.85
C TYR A 100 -15.15 11.67 31.95
N HIS A 101 -14.00 12.26 31.68
CA HIS A 101 -12.86 12.25 32.61
C HIS A 101 -13.17 12.90 33.97
N ASP A 102 -13.94 14.00 33.96
CA ASP A 102 -14.21 14.81 35.16
C ASP A 102 -15.63 14.59 35.73
N LYS A 103 -16.37 13.60 35.21
CA LYS A 103 -17.72 13.31 35.68
C LYS A 103 -17.73 12.16 36.66
N ASP A 104 -18.18 12.46 37.86
CA ASP A 104 -18.46 11.44 38.88
C ASP A 104 -19.80 10.77 38.55
N LEU A 105 -19.79 9.92 37.52
CA LEU A 105 -20.97 9.27 36.97
C LEU A 105 -21.14 7.88 37.63
N PRO A 106 -22.34 7.54 38.16
CA PRO A 106 -22.64 6.16 38.51
C PRO A 106 -22.54 5.27 37.25
N LEU A 107 -21.88 4.13 37.39
CA LEU A 107 -21.46 3.27 36.28
C LEU A 107 -22.61 2.85 35.34
N ILE A 108 -23.83 2.67 35.83
CA ILE A 108 -24.98 2.16 35.09
C ILE A 108 -25.63 3.20 34.18
N PRO A 109 -25.88 4.46 34.61
CA PRO A 109 -26.33 5.52 33.68
C PRO A 109 -25.27 5.87 32.60
N ALA A 110 -23.96 5.79 32.94
CA ALA A 110 -22.89 6.01 31.99
C ALA A 110 -22.88 4.97 30.86
N LEU A 111 -23.33 3.73 31.09
CA LEU A 111 -23.40 2.69 30.07
C LEU A 111 -24.46 2.99 29.00
N GLN A 112 -25.57 3.65 29.33
CA GLN A 112 -26.59 4.06 28.35
C GLN A 112 -26.08 5.18 27.43
N ASP A 113 -25.39 6.18 27.99
CA ASP A 113 -24.73 7.24 27.24
C ASP A 113 -23.61 6.69 26.34
N ILE A 114 -22.89 5.67 26.80
CA ILE A 114 -21.85 4.97 26.03
C ILE A 114 -22.44 4.20 24.85
N GLU A 115 -23.63 3.64 24.96
CA GLU A 115 -24.27 2.92 23.86
C GLU A 115 -24.65 3.85 22.71
N GLU A 116 -25.18 5.04 22.97
CA GLU A 116 -25.44 6.06 21.94
C GLU A 116 -24.13 6.58 21.29
N THR A 117 -23.11 6.83 22.08
CA THR A 117 -21.79 7.27 21.59
C THR A 117 -21.10 6.16 20.78
N SER A 118 -21.28 4.89 21.17
CA SER A 118 -20.70 3.74 20.46
C SER A 118 -21.30 3.54 19.07
N HIS A 119 -22.55 3.99 18.85
CA HIS A 119 -23.17 3.94 17.53
C HIS A 119 -22.50 4.94 16.54
N HIS A 120 -22.18 6.12 17.00
CA HIS A 120 -21.39 7.11 16.25
C HIS A 120 -19.97 6.58 15.92
N TRP A 121 -19.36 5.89 16.84
CA TRP A 121 -18.07 5.22 16.68
C TRP A 121 -18.06 4.15 15.60
N LYS A 122 -19.05 3.25 15.63
CA LYS A 122 -19.23 2.19 14.61
C LYS A 122 -19.43 2.79 13.22
N LEU A 123 -20.16 3.88 13.11
CA LEU A 123 -20.35 4.61 11.84
C LEU A 123 -19.06 5.28 11.35
N GLY A 124 -18.26 5.84 12.26
CA GLY A 124 -16.95 6.44 11.93
C GLY A 124 -15.95 5.39 11.42
N ILE A 125 -15.81 4.26 12.13
CA ILE A 125 -14.94 3.15 11.72
C ILE A 125 -15.42 2.54 10.39
N GLN A 126 -16.73 2.37 10.21
CA GLN A 126 -17.30 1.81 8.99
C GLN A 126 -17.12 2.76 7.79
N LYS A 127 -17.15 4.09 8.03
CA LYS A 127 -16.90 5.10 6.99
C LYS A 127 -15.44 5.11 6.55
N THR A 128 -14.49 5.01 7.49
CA THR A 128 -13.05 4.93 7.17
C THR A 128 -12.67 3.63 6.46
N THR A 129 -13.19 2.47 6.90
CA THR A 129 -12.96 1.18 6.22
C THR A 129 -13.58 1.15 4.83
N ASN A 130 -14.75 1.75 4.63
CA ASN A 130 -15.40 1.84 3.33
C ASN A 130 -14.63 2.75 2.37
N THR A 131 -14.05 3.86 2.84
CA THR A 131 -13.25 4.78 2.01
C THR A 131 -11.97 4.10 1.53
N VAL A 132 -11.28 3.36 2.39
CA VAL A 132 -10.08 2.58 2.04
C VAL A 132 -10.42 1.45 1.07
N SER A 133 -11.54 0.74 1.28
CA SER A 133 -11.98 -0.32 0.37
C SER A 133 -12.40 0.22 -1.00
N LEU A 134 -12.99 1.42 -1.04
CA LEU A 134 -13.35 2.12 -2.27
C LEU A 134 -12.10 2.57 -3.03
N GLY A 135 -11.10 3.13 -2.33
CA GLY A 135 -9.80 3.48 -2.91
C GLY A 135 -9.13 2.27 -3.56
N ARG A 136 -9.06 1.13 -2.88
CA ARG A 136 -8.54 -0.14 -3.44
C ARG A 136 -9.34 -0.65 -4.64
N LYS A 137 -10.67 -0.49 -4.63
CA LYS A 137 -11.52 -0.88 -5.77
C LYS A 137 -11.29 0.02 -6.97
N LEU A 138 -11.10 1.32 -6.75
CA LEU A 138 -10.84 2.30 -7.80
C LEU A 138 -9.45 2.09 -8.42
N THR A 139 -8.41 1.82 -7.62
CA THR A 139 -7.07 1.51 -8.13
C THR A 139 -7.04 0.20 -8.92
N LYS A 140 -7.74 -0.85 -8.44
CA LYS A 140 -7.88 -2.11 -9.20
C LYS A 140 -8.69 -1.93 -10.48
N ALA A 141 -9.73 -1.11 -10.48
CA ALA A 141 -10.51 -0.80 -11.68
C ALA A 141 -9.69 0.02 -12.68
N TRP A 142 -8.86 0.94 -12.20
CA TRP A 142 -7.97 1.74 -13.03
C TRP A 142 -6.86 0.88 -13.68
N ALA A 143 -6.22 0.01 -12.91
CA ALA A 143 -5.24 -0.96 -13.42
C ALA A 143 -5.84 -1.89 -14.48
N LYS A 144 -7.07 -2.40 -14.27
CA LYS A 144 -7.79 -3.19 -15.28
C LYS A 144 -8.06 -2.38 -16.55
N ARG A 145 -8.41 -1.11 -16.43
CA ARG A 145 -8.63 -0.22 -17.57
C ARG A 145 -7.36 0.01 -18.36
N GLN A 146 -6.23 0.19 -17.69
CA GLN A 146 -4.91 0.37 -18.32
C GLN A 146 -4.51 -0.85 -19.15
N ILE A 147 -4.67 -2.06 -18.59
CA ILE A 147 -4.41 -3.33 -19.30
C ILE A 147 -5.32 -3.45 -20.54
N ILE A 148 -6.59 -3.05 -20.42
CA ILE A 148 -7.52 -3.09 -21.55
C ILE A 148 -7.07 -2.10 -22.66
N TYR A 149 -6.60 -0.90 -22.31
CA TYR A 149 -6.09 0.06 -23.30
C TYR A 149 -4.80 -0.41 -23.96
N GLU A 150 -3.89 -1.06 -23.22
CA GLU A 150 -2.68 -1.65 -23.81
C GLU A 150 -3.00 -2.80 -24.76
N VAL A 151 -3.92 -3.69 -24.38
CA VAL A 151 -4.36 -4.81 -25.24
C VAL A 151 -5.10 -4.30 -26.48
N LEU A 152 -6.00 -3.35 -26.34
CA LEU A 152 -6.72 -2.74 -27.47
C LEU A 152 -5.77 -1.94 -28.36
N GLY A 153 -4.81 -1.21 -27.78
CA GLY A 153 -3.79 -0.48 -28.51
C GLY A 153 -2.89 -1.40 -29.32
N SER A 154 -2.47 -2.53 -28.77
CA SER A 154 -1.67 -3.54 -29.49
C SER A 154 -2.45 -4.21 -30.60
N LEU A 155 -3.74 -4.50 -30.39
CA LEU A 155 -4.63 -5.06 -31.44
C LEU A 155 -4.87 -4.06 -32.57
N PHE A 156 -4.96 -2.77 -32.24
CA PHE A 156 -5.13 -1.72 -33.27
C PHE A 156 -3.86 -1.54 -34.12
N LEU A 157 -2.69 -1.57 -33.51
CA LEU A 157 -1.39 -1.53 -34.19
C LEU A 157 -1.19 -2.75 -35.09
N THR A 158 -1.49 -3.95 -34.63
CA THR A 158 -1.39 -5.18 -35.44
C THR A 158 -2.42 -5.19 -36.57
N GLY A 159 -3.63 -4.70 -36.32
CA GLY A 159 -4.67 -4.56 -37.35
C GLY A 159 -4.27 -3.58 -38.44
N THR A 160 -3.72 -2.43 -38.09
CA THR A 160 -3.25 -1.44 -39.09
C THR A 160 -2.06 -1.93 -39.91
N VAL A 161 -1.13 -2.66 -39.29
CA VAL A 161 0.01 -3.28 -39.97
C VAL A 161 -0.47 -4.36 -40.94
N MET A 162 -1.46 -5.18 -40.59
CA MET A 162 -2.02 -6.20 -41.50
C MET A 162 -2.78 -5.60 -42.68
N ILE A 163 -3.51 -4.50 -42.47
CA ILE A 163 -4.18 -3.77 -43.56
C ILE A 163 -3.13 -3.16 -44.48
N TRP A 164 -2.07 -2.59 -43.95
CA TRP A 164 -0.98 -2.00 -44.74
C TRP A 164 -0.23 -3.06 -45.58
N LEU A 165 0.10 -4.21 -44.95
CA LEU A 165 0.70 -5.35 -45.65
C LEU A 165 -0.20 -5.87 -46.79
N ARG A 166 -1.50 -5.91 -46.60
CA ARG A 166 -2.44 -6.36 -47.61
C ARG A 166 -2.50 -5.40 -48.80
N LEU A 167 -2.48 -4.08 -48.54
CA LEU A 167 -2.43 -3.05 -49.58
C LEU A 167 -1.11 -3.03 -50.39
N VAL A 168 -0.01 -3.45 -49.76
CA VAL A 168 1.31 -3.51 -50.45
C VAL A 168 1.48 -4.78 -51.25
N ILE A 169 0.81 -5.89 -50.93
CA ILE A 169 0.89 -7.18 -51.63
C ILE A 169 -0.07 -7.22 -52.81
N GLU A 170 -1.14 -6.40 -52.80
CA GLU A 170 -2.12 -6.31 -53.92
C GLU A 170 -1.74 -5.26 -54.98
N GLN A 171 -0.55 -4.64 -54.89
CA GLN A 171 0.07 -3.82 -55.95
C GLN A 171 1.16 -4.63 -56.69
#